data_0cf3bbdb3fc9bbe283d28b04822dd5dd
#
_entry.id   0cf3bbdb3fc9bbe283d28b04822dd5dd
#
_cell.length_a   1.000
_cell.length_b   1.000
_cell.length_c   1.000
_cell.angle_alpha   90.00
_cell.angle_beta   90.00
_cell.angle_gamma   90.00
#
_symmetry.space_group_name_H-M   'P 1'
#
loop_
_entity.id
_entity.type
_entity.pdbx_description
1 polymer ?
#
loop_
_entity_poly.entity_id
_entity_poly.type
_entity_poly.pdbx_seq_one_letter_code
_entity_poly.pdbx_strand_id
1 'polypeptide(L)'
;ALTVKGGRSMNIKIENKKAFTVAGLNKQNINSSLCPSVWGEFYSKYSHEQLAKIGTGQSVGMCHDVQDPSEINYLAGYVITDSKKAEELDLDIIEVPEAEYAIIELTGPVPECIHQGWKYAMEVFMPEHGYMHSGAPDFEYYYEGDMASPDYKMELWIPIVKA
;
A
#
# COMPACT_ATOMS: atom_id res chain seq x y z
N ALA A 1 -14.23 9.20 10.57
CA ALA A 1 -14.48 7.86 10.00
C ALA A 1 -15.88 7.78 9.42
N LEU A 2 -16.00 7.29 8.21
CA LEU A 2 -17.28 7.08 7.54
C LEU A 2 -17.68 5.63 7.72
N THR A 3 -18.88 5.37 8.23
CA THR A 3 -19.41 4.03 8.43
C THR A 3 -20.58 3.81 7.48
N VAL A 4 -20.54 2.74 6.69
CA VAL A 4 -21.63 2.41 5.75
C VAL A 4 -22.52 1.33 6.36
N LYS A 5 -23.85 1.57 6.31
CA LYS A 5 -24.85 0.61 6.79
C LYS A 5 -25.14 -0.44 5.70
N GLY A 6 -25.29 -1.70 6.09
CA GLY A 6 -25.80 -2.77 5.21
C GLY A 6 -24.80 -3.77 4.70
N GLY A 7 -23.67 -3.91 5.36
CA GLY A 7 -22.63 -4.89 5.11
C GLY A 7 -21.60 -4.80 6.19
N ARG A 8 -20.47 -5.48 6.06
CA ARG A 8 -19.36 -5.22 6.96
C ARG A 8 -18.92 -3.78 6.77
N SER A 9 -19.24 -2.93 7.75
CA SER A 9 -18.74 -1.56 7.75
C SER A 9 -17.23 -1.57 7.99
N MET A 10 -16.50 -0.82 7.19
CA MET A 10 -15.07 -0.61 7.37
C MET A 10 -14.83 0.84 7.76
N ASN A 11 -13.86 1.07 8.64
CA ASN A 11 -13.45 2.41 9.01
C ASN A 11 -12.63 3.01 7.88
N ILE A 12 -13.14 4.10 7.30
CA ILE A 12 -12.46 4.82 6.23
C ILE A 12 -12.34 6.28 6.62
N LYS A 13 -11.15 6.83 6.46
CA LYS A 13 -10.90 8.26 6.61
C LYS A 13 -10.34 8.83 5.31
N ILE A 14 -10.67 10.08 5.03
CA ILE A 14 -10.14 10.80 3.87
C ILE A 14 -9.07 11.76 4.40
N GLU A 15 -7.85 11.61 3.91
CA GLU A 15 -6.73 12.47 4.32
C GLU A 15 -5.87 12.88 3.14
N ASN A 16 -5.41 14.12 3.17
CA ASN A 16 -4.37 14.59 2.25
C ASN A 16 -3.01 14.25 2.87
N LYS A 17 -2.13 13.62 2.09
CA LYS A 17 -0.78 13.28 2.52
C LYS A 17 0.23 14.05 1.69
N LYS A 18 1.17 14.69 2.36
CA LYS A 18 2.29 15.36 1.70
C LYS A 18 3.14 14.37 0.93
N ALA A 19 3.92 14.87 -0.02
CA ALA A 19 4.86 14.04 -0.77
C ALA A 19 5.79 13.29 0.17
N PHE A 20 6.09 12.04 -0.16
CA PHE A 20 7.02 11.22 0.62
C PHE A 20 7.79 10.29 -0.30
N THR A 21 8.83 9.67 0.22
CA THR A 21 9.72 8.82 -0.56
C THR A 21 9.66 7.39 -0.05
N VAL A 22 9.61 6.43 -0.98
CA VAL A 22 9.67 5.01 -0.67
C VAL A 22 10.89 4.39 -1.36
N ALA A 23 11.45 3.36 -0.76
CA ALA A 23 12.58 2.63 -1.34
C ALA A 23 12.43 1.15 -1.07
N GLY A 24 12.83 0.34 -2.04
CA GLY A 24 12.74 -1.11 -1.92
C GLY A 24 13.07 -1.83 -3.20
N LEU A 25 12.40 -2.94 -3.43
CA LEU A 25 12.54 -3.74 -4.64
C LEU A 25 11.31 -3.55 -5.52
N ASN A 26 11.52 -2.94 -6.69
CA ASN A 26 10.47 -2.68 -7.66
C ASN A 26 10.47 -3.72 -8.77
N LYS A 27 9.30 -4.29 -9.06
CA LYS A 27 9.09 -5.20 -10.18
C LYS A 27 8.02 -4.64 -11.08
N GLN A 28 8.29 -4.62 -12.39
CA GLN A 28 7.37 -4.08 -13.37
C GLN A 28 6.65 -5.18 -14.13
N ASN A 29 5.40 -4.93 -14.50
CA ASN A 29 4.61 -5.79 -15.38
C ASN A 29 4.49 -7.21 -14.85
N ILE A 30 4.11 -7.34 -13.57
CA ILE A 30 3.91 -8.65 -12.93
C ILE A 30 2.43 -8.90 -12.65
N ASN A 31 2.07 -10.19 -12.58
CA ASN A 31 0.76 -10.57 -12.09
C ASN A 31 0.70 -10.33 -10.58
N SER A 32 -0.43 -9.84 -10.07
CA SER A 32 -0.59 -9.52 -8.65
C SER A 32 -0.36 -10.72 -7.71
N SER A 33 -0.55 -11.95 -8.21
CA SER A 33 -0.26 -13.17 -7.43
C SER A 33 1.22 -13.32 -7.09
N LEU A 34 2.11 -12.59 -7.77
CA LEU A 34 3.55 -12.63 -7.53
C LEU A 34 4.03 -11.65 -6.44
N CYS A 35 3.16 -10.80 -5.92
CA CYS A 35 3.54 -9.84 -4.88
C CYS A 35 4.21 -10.47 -3.66
N PRO A 36 3.72 -11.62 -3.12
CA PRO A 36 4.42 -12.26 -2.01
C PRO A 36 5.85 -12.68 -2.35
N SER A 37 6.11 -13.08 -3.60
CA SER A 37 7.47 -13.46 -4.02
C SER A 37 8.42 -12.26 -4.09
N VAL A 38 7.90 -11.07 -4.38
CA VAL A 38 8.69 -9.83 -4.35
C VAL A 38 9.17 -9.54 -2.94
N TRP A 39 8.30 -9.69 -1.95
CA TRP A 39 8.66 -9.56 -0.53
C TRP A 39 9.71 -10.59 -0.11
N GLY A 40 9.56 -11.83 -0.55
CA GLY A 40 10.53 -12.90 -0.27
C GLY A 40 11.92 -12.57 -0.83
N GLU A 41 11.97 -12.11 -2.07
CA GLU A 41 13.24 -11.69 -2.70
C GLU A 41 13.85 -10.49 -1.97
N PHE A 42 13.03 -9.51 -1.60
CA PHE A 42 13.47 -8.30 -0.90
C PHE A 42 14.11 -8.64 0.44
N TYR A 43 13.43 -9.42 1.28
CA TYR A 43 13.96 -9.81 2.59
C TYR A 43 15.07 -10.86 2.52
N SER A 44 15.31 -11.48 1.38
CA SER A 44 16.49 -12.31 1.19
C SER A 44 17.78 -11.48 1.06
N LYS A 45 17.66 -10.21 0.69
CA LYS A 45 18.78 -9.30 0.47
C LYS A 45 19.00 -8.29 1.61
N TYR A 46 17.93 -7.90 2.29
CA TYR A 46 17.96 -6.84 3.30
C TYR A 46 17.19 -7.28 4.54
N SER A 47 17.70 -6.88 5.72
CA SER A 47 16.98 -7.09 6.98
C SER A 47 16.06 -5.92 7.29
N HIS A 48 15.03 -6.17 8.10
CA HIS A 48 14.17 -5.11 8.59
C HIS A 48 14.97 -4.02 9.34
N GLU A 49 15.98 -4.42 10.10
CA GLU A 49 16.82 -3.47 10.85
C GLU A 49 17.55 -2.49 9.93
N GLN A 50 18.11 -2.99 8.82
CA GLN A 50 18.77 -2.12 7.85
C GLN A 50 17.79 -1.12 7.25
N LEU A 51 16.60 -1.59 6.88
CA LEU A 51 15.59 -0.79 6.21
C LEU A 51 14.93 0.23 7.16
N ALA A 52 14.75 -0.14 8.42
CA ALA A 52 14.20 0.77 9.43
C ALA A 52 15.13 1.96 9.70
N LYS A 53 16.44 1.77 9.61
CA LYS A 53 17.43 2.84 9.87
C LYS A 53 17.42 3.96 8.86
N ILE A 54 16.88 3.74 7.67
CA ILE A 54 16.85 4.78 6.62
C ILE A 54 15.54 5.56 6.57
N GLY A 55 14.66 5.32 7.52
CA GLY A 55 13.37 6.01 7.59
C GLY A 55 12.63 5.74 8.88
N THR A 56 11.31 5.57 8.76
CA THR A 56 10.41 5.41 9.90
C THR A 56 10.24 3.96 10.37
N GLY A 57 10.73 2.99 9.63
CA GLY A 57 10.49 1.58 9.88
C GLY A 57 9.17 1.07 9.29
N GLN A 58 8.43 1.93 8.58
CA GLN A 58 7.14 1.57 8.00
C GLN A 58 7.31 0.83 6.69
N SER A 59 6.89 -0.43 6.64
CA SER A 59 6.88 -1.23 5.42
C SER A 59 5.59 -0.98 4.63
N VAL A 60 5.74 -0.92 3.31
CA VAL A 60 4.63 -0.66 2.39
C VAL A 60 4.74 -1.53 1.14
N GLY A 61 3.60 -1.95 0.61
CA GLY A 61 3.50 -2.45 -0.75
C GLY A 61 2.90 -1.36 -1.60
N MET A 62 3.54 -1.00 -2.70
CA MET A 62 3.05 0.08 -3.58
C MET A 62 2.78 -0.44 -4.97
N CYS A 63 1.55 -0.25 -5.45
CA CYS A 63 1.18 -0.45 -6.85
C CYS A 63 1.22 0.89 -7.56
N HIS A 64 1.84 0.95 -8.73
CA HIS A 64 1.98 2.22 -9.45
C HIS A 64 1.97 2.03 -10.96
N ASP A 65 1.59 3.09 -11.67
CA ASP A 65 1.60 3.16 -13.14
C ASP A 65 0.95 1.95 -13.82
N VAL A 66 -0.20 1.51 -13.30
CA VAL A 66 -0.92 0.35 -13.83
C VAL A 66 -1.55 0.72 -15.18
N GLN A 67 -1.10 0.09 -16.26
CA GLN A 67 -1.60 0.29 -17.61
C GLN A 67 -2.59 -0.81 -18.01
N ASP A 68 -2.33 -2.04 -17.59
CA ASP A 68 -3.15 -3.22 -17.86
C ASP A 68 -3.60 -3.82 -16.52
N PRO A 69 -4.92 -4.04 -16.31
CA PRO A 69 -5.40 -4.62 -15.05
C PRO A 69 -4.82 -6.01 -14.72
N SER A 70 -4.35 -6.74 -15.73
CA SER A 70 -3.74 -8.07 -15.53
C SER A 70 -2.28 -8.00 -15.09
N GLU A 71 -1.64 -6.83 -15.20
CA GLU A 71 -0.24 -6.62 -14.85
C GLU A 71 -0.08 -5.35 -14.03
N ILE A 72 0.69 -5.43 -12.98
CA ILE A 72 0.97 -4.30 -12.10
C ILE A 72 2.47 -4.04 -11.98
N ASN A 73 2.81 -2.81 -11.62
CA ASN A 73 4.13 -2.48 -11.15
C ASN A 73 4.04 -2.46 -9.63
N TYR A 74 4.91 -3.21 -8.97
CA TYR A 74 4.83 -3.39 -7.52
C TYR A 74 6.18 -3.17 -6.86
N LEU A 75 6.20 -2.33 -5.85
CA LEU A 75 7.37 -2.12 -5.01
C LEU A 75 7.09 -2.65 -3.62
N ALA A 76 7.91 -3.61 -3.17
CA ALA A 76 7.99 -4.01 -1.77
C ALA A 76 9.05 -3.14 -1.12
N GLY A 77 8.69 -2.34 -0.14
CA GLY A 77 9.65 -1.37 0.38
C GLY A 77 9.26 -0.72 1.69
N TYR A 78 9.93 0.37 1.96
CA TYR A 78 9.78 1.14 3.19
C TYR A 78 9.66 2.62 2.89
N VAL A 79 8.91 3.33 3.72
CA VAL A 79 8.92 4.79 3.74
C VAL A 79 10.26 5.24 4.28
N ILE A 80 10.98 6.08 3.53
CA ILE A 80 12.34 6.49 3.89
C ILE A 80 12.46 8.00 4.07
N THR A 81 13.48 8.39 4.84
CA THR A 81 13.88 9.79 5.04
C THR A 81 15.30 10.06 4.59
N ASP A 82 16.12 9.01 4.41
CA ASP A 82 17.52 9.08 4.01
C ASP A 82 17.73 8.43 2.64
N SER A 83 17.51 9.21 1.58
CA SER A 83 17.65 8.73 0.20
C SER A 83 19.08 8.36 -0.15
N LYS A 84 20.07 9.02 0.44
CA LYS A 84 21.49 8.73 0.18
C LYS A 84 21.84 7.31 0.63
N LYS A 85 21.40 6.93 1.84
CA LYS A 85 21.61 5.56 2.33
C LYS A 85 20.85 4.53 1.51
N ALA A 86 19.67 4.86 1.03
CA ALA A 86 18.92 4.00 0.14
C ALA A 86 19.67 3.74 -1.17
N GLU A 87 20.30 4.77 -1.73
CA GLU A 87 21.16 4.63 -2.91
C GLU A 87 22.38 3.76 -2.63
N GLU A 88 23.01 3.92 -1.47
CA GLU A 88 24.16 3.11 -1.05
C GLU A 88 23.79 1.62 -0.92
N LEU A 89 22.55 1.33 -0.55
CA LEU A 89 22.03 -0.03 -0.46
C LEU A 89 21.53 -0.58 -1.80
N ASP A 90 21.62 0.22 -2.86
CA ASP A 90 21.18 -0.16 -4.20
C ASP A 90 19.67 -0.47 -4.28
N LEU A 91 18.88 0.28 -3.52
CA LEU A 91 17.41 0.17 -3.54
C LEU A 91 16.82 0.99 -4.68
N ASP A 92 15.68 0.53 -5.19
CA ASP A 92 14.86 1.33 -6.08
C ASP A 92 14.17 2.42 -5.25
N ILE A 93 14.23 3.67 -5.69
CA ILE A 93 13.70 4.83 -4.97
C ILE A 93 12.60 5.47 -5.81
N ILE A 94 11.43 5.67 -5.21
CA ILE A 94 10.31 6.33 -5.88
C ILE A 94 9.79 7.46 -4.99
N GLU A 95 9.69 8.64 -5.58
CA GLU A 95 9.06 9.78 -4.92
C GLU A 95 7.57 9.75 -5.18
N VAL A 96 6.77 9.83 -4.11
CA VAL A 96 5.32 9.81 -4.17
C VAL A 96 4.82 11.23 -4.03
N PRO A 97 4.07 11.76 -5.01
CA PRO A 97 3.57 13.13 -4.93
C PRO A 97 2.49 13.27 -3.87
N GLU A 98 2.27 14.50 -3.42
CA GLU A 98 1.15 14.81 -2.53
C GLU A 98 -0.17 14.38 -3.17
N ALA A 99 -1.03 13.72 -2.39
CA ALA A 99 -2.32 13.23 -2.87
C ALA A 99 -3.32 13.09 -1.73
N GLU A 100 -4.60 13.07 -2.09
CA GLU A 100 -5.67 12.73 -1.18
C GLU A 100 -5.96 11.23 -1.27
N TYR A 101 -6.11 10.61 -0.11
CA TYR A 101 -6.33 9.16 -0.02
C TYR A 101 -7.58 8.83 0.78
N ALA A 102 -8.28 7.79 0.32
CA ALA A 102 -9.17 7.02 1.19
C ALA A 102 -8.31 5.99 1.92
N ILE A 103 -8.23 6.11 3.23
CA ILE A 103 -7.44 5.22 4.07
C ILE A 103 -8.39 4.27 4.77
N ILE A 104 -8.31 3.00 4.42
CA ILE A 104 -9.21 1.95 4.89
C ILE A 104 -8.50 1.10 5.92
N GLU A 105 -9.04 1.04 7.12
CA GLU A 105 -8.53 0.15 8.16
C GLU A 105 -9.01 -1.28 7.87
N LEU A 106 -8.06 -2.21 7.72
CA LEU A 106 -8.32 -3.60 7.43
C LEU A 106 -8.04 -4.46 8.66
N THR A 107 -8.84 -5.50 8.86
CA THR A 107 -8.62 -6.48 9.92
C THR A 107 -8.80 -7.87 9.34
N GLY A 108 -7.85 -8.74 9.61
CA GLY A 108 -7.90 -10.14 9.18
C GLY A 108 -6.61 -10.61 8.53
N PRO A 109 -6.57 -11.89 8.13
CA PRO A 109 -5.36 -12.44 7.53
C PRO A 109 -5.07 -11.85 6.15
N VAL A 110 -3.80 -11.70 5.83
CA VAL A 110 -3.31 -11.25 4.52
C VAL A 110 -3.16 -12.50 3.63
N PRO A 111 -3.58 -12.47 2.35
CA PRO A 111 -4.04 -11.29 1.59
C PRO A 111 -5.56 -11.06 1.60
N GLU A 112 -6.34 -11.90 2.27
CA GLU A 112 -7.82 -11.84 2.20
C GLU A 112 -8.35 -10.48 2.64
N CYS A 113 -7.80 -9.89 3.70
CA CYS A 113 -8.26 -8.59 4.18
C CYS A 113 -8.02 -7.48 3.14
N ILE A 114 -6.96 -7.58 2.35
CA ILE A 114 -6.67 -6.62 1.29
C ILE A 114 -7.71 -6.75 0.17
N HIS A 115 -8.03 -7.97 -0.24
CA HIS A 115 -9.04 -8.20 -1.27
C HIS A 115 -10.41 -7.69 -0.84
N GLN A 116 -10.78 -7.91 0.43
CA GLN A 116 -12.03 -7.41 0.99
C GLN A 116 -12.06 -5.88 1.03
N GLY A 117 -10.93 -5.26 1.37
CA GLY A 117 -10.80 -3.80 1.37
C GLY A 117 -11.00 -3.19 -0.01
N TRP A 118 -10.36 -3.75 -1.02
CA TRP A 118 -10.54 -3.30 -2.40
C TRP A 118 -11.97 -3.46 -2.87
N LYS A 119 -12.58 -4.62 -2.58
CA LYS A 119 -13.96 -4.89 -2.96
C LYS A 119 -14.91 -3.86 -2.34
N TYR A 120 -14.79 -3.62 -1.05
CA TYR A 120 -15.62 -2.64 -0.35
C TYR A 120 -15.42 -1.23 -0.93
N ALA A 121 -14.17 -0.82 -1.16
CA ALA A 121 -13.87 0.49 -1.70
C ALA A 121 -14.48 0.70 -3.08
N MET A 122 -14.29 -0.25 -3.99
CA MET A 122 -14.69 -0.11 -5.38
C MET A 122 -16.20 -0.32 -5.58
N GLU A 123 -16.82 -1.22 -4.84
CA GLU A 123 -18.23 -1.55 -5.02
C GLU A 123 -19.17 -0.71 -4.15
N VAL A 124 -18.70 -0.22 -3.00
CA VAL A 124 -19.56 0.46 -2.03
C VAL A 124 -19.11 1.90 -1.78
N PHE A 125 -17.91 2.07 -1.21
CA PHE A 125 -17.50 3.39 -0.72
C PHE A 125 -17.36 4.44 -1.82
N MET A 126 -16.61 4.13 -2.87
CA MET A 126 -16.32 5.11 -3.92
C MET A 126 -17.57 5.49 -4.71
N PRO A 127 -18.44 4.54 -5.14
CA PRO A 127 -19.69 4.92 -5.79
C PRO A 127 -20.63 5.73 -4.90
N GLU A 128 -20.77 5.38 -3.63
CA GLU A 128 -21.68 6.07 -2.71
C GLU A 128 -21.25 7.51 -2.40
N HIS A 129 -19.94 7.76 -2.37
CA HIS A 129 -19.39 9.07 -2.02
C HIS A 129 -18.90 9.88 -3.22
N GLY A 130 -19.07 9.38 -4.42
CA GLY A 130 -18.70 10.09 -5.64
C GLY A 130 -17.21 10.25 -5.85
N TYR A 131 -16.43 9.24 -5.48
CA TYR A 131 -14.98 9.22 -5.70
C TYR A 131 -14.58 8.24 -6.78
N MET A 132 -13.41 8.46 -7.37
CA MET A 132 -12.76 7.52 -8.26
C MET A 132 -11.25 7.48 -7.96
N HIS A 133 -10.59 6.41 -8.37
CA HIS A 133 -9.14 6.28 -8.27
C HIS A 133 -8.48 7.37 -9.10
N SER A 134 -7.50 8.08 -8.52
CA SER A 134 -6.87 9.21 -9.19
C SER A 134 -5.82 8.82 -10.23
N GLY A 135 -5.35 7.57 -10.20
CA GLY A 135 -4.23 7.12 -11.03
C GLY A 135 -2.87 7.25 -10.36
N ALA A 136 -2.79 7.89 -9.21
CA ALA A 136 -1.56 7.93 -8.41
C ALA A 136 -1.30 6.55 -7.76
N PRO A 137 -0.12 6.32 -7.14
CA PRO A 137 0.14 5.03 -6.50
C PRO A 137 -0.79 4.74 -5.34
N ASP A 138 -1.21 3.49 -5.19
CA ASP A 138 -1.91 3.00 -4.02
C ASP A 138 -0.98 2.15 -3.14
N PHE A 139 -1.35 2.00 -1.85
CA PHE A 139 -0.45 1.42 -0.87
C PHE A 139 -1.15 0.42 0.04
N GLU A 140 -0.38 -0.61 0.40
CA GLU A 140 -0.63 -1.46 1.55
C GLU A 140 0.32 -0.99 2.66
N TYR A 141 -0.23 -0.50 3.76
CA TYR A 141 0.55 -0.09 4.94
C TYR A 141 0.47 -1.19 5.97
N TYR A 142 1.59 -1.87 6.24
CA TYR A 142 1.65 -3.02 7.12
C TYR A 142 1.97 -2.60 8.55
N TYR A 143 1.22 -3.14 9.50
CA TYR A 143 1.51 -2.99 10.92
C TYR A 143 2.31 -4.21 11.40
N GLU A 144 2.92 -4.09 12.55
CA GLU A 144 3.55 -5.23 13.21
C GLU A 144 2.50 -6.26 13.63
N GLY A 145 2.89 -7.53 13.65
CA GLY A 145 2.03 -8.62 14.11
C GLY A 145 2.04 -9.80 13.15
N ASP A 146 1.20 -10.78 13.47
CA ASP A 146 1.06 -12.00 12.69
C ASP A 146 0.07 -11.79 11.54
N MET A 147 0.59 -11.71 10.32
CA MET A 147 -0.22 -11.47 9.12
C MET A 147 -1.18 -12.61 8.79
N ALA A 148 -1.03 -13.77 9.39
CA ALA A 148 -1.96 -14.89 9.25
C ALA A 148 -3.09 -14.86 10.29
N SER A 149 -3.02 -13.97 11.28
CA SER A 149 -4.02 -13.87 12.35
C SER A 149 -5.33 -13.25 11.85
N PRO A 150 -6.49 -13.75 12.34
CA PRO A 150 -7.76 -13.10 12.07
C PRO A 150 -7.87 -11.70 12.71
N ASP A 151 -6.98 -11.36 13.64
CA ASP A 151 -6.94 -10.06 14.33
C ASP A 151 -5.89 -9.12 13.75
N TYR A 152 -5.17 -9.51 12.71
CA TYR A 152 -4.13 -8.68 12.11
C TYR A 152 -4.73 -7.38 11.57
N LYS A 153 -4.03 -6.27 11.78
CA LYS A 153 -4.46 -4.94 11.31
C LYS A 153 -3.44 -4.35 10.36
N MET A 154 -3.97 -3.66 9.33
CA MET A 154 -3.18 -2.88 8.38
C MET A 154 -4.07 -1.82 7.74
N GLU A 155 -3.50 -0.99 6.88
CA GLU A 155 -4.27 0.01 6.13
C GLU A 155 -4.09 -0.18 4.63
N LEU A 156 -5.16 0.10 3.89
CA LEU A 156 -5.15 0.21 2.44
C LEU A 156 -5.36 1.69 2.09
N TRP A 157 -4.42 2.27 1.35
CA TRP A 157 -4.48 3.67 0.93
C TRP A 157 -4.78 3.75 -0.55
N ILE A 158 -5.94 4.27 -0.90
CA ILE A 158 -6.38 4.43 -2.28
C ILE A 158 -6.38 5.91 -2.62
N PRO A 159 -5.58 6.37 -3.59
CA PRO A 159 -5.61 7.78 -3.98
C PRO A 159 -6.92 8.08 -4.72
N ILE A 160 -7.57 9.16 -4.34
CA ILE A 160 -8.92 9.49 -4.81
C ILE A 160 -9.01 10.89 -5.38
N VAL A 161 -9.94 11.05 -6.32
CA VAL A 161 -10.44 12.33 -6.80
C VAL A 161 -11.95 12.23 -6.91
N LYS A 162 -12.62 13.36 -6.98
CA LYS A 162 -14.06 13.36 -7.23
C LYS A 162 -14.35 12.85 -8.64
N ALA A 163 -15.33 11.97 -8.71
CA ALA A 163 -15.79 11.44 -9.99
C ALA A 163 -16.56 12.48 -10.79
#